data_ccc0bb0265774a5cb74c60fe8c141f20
#
_entry.id   ccc0bb0265774a5cb74c60fe8c141f20
#
_cell.length_a   1.000
_cell.length_b   1.000
_cell.length_c   1.000
_cell.angle_alpha   90.00
_cell.angle_beta   90.00
_cell.angle_gamma   90.00
#
_symmetry.space_group_name_H-M   'P 1'
#
loop_
_entity.id
_entity.type
_entity.pdbx_description
1 polymer ?
#
loop_
_entity_poly.entity_id
_entity_poly.type
_entity_poly.pdbx_seq_one_letter_code
_entity_poly.pdbx_strand_id
1 'polypeptide(L)'
;NIDYVNRFKSTKQTTETIQKLKKGQIDILIGTHAIVSDRIQFKDLGLMIIDEEQKFGVSVKDKLKTLRTTVDTLTLTATPIPRTLQFSLMGARDLSIINTPPPNRQPVLTEILTFNEEMLRDTISYEVSRGGQVFFVNNRIANIKEIAGMIQRLCPGVKVGVGHGQMDGKVLERNMMDFIEGKYDVLIATTIIESGIDISNANTIIINDAQNFGLSDLHQPVSYTHLTLPTMR
;
A
#
# COMPACT_ATOMS: atom_id res chain seq x y z
N ASN A 1 -10.80 7.97 22.77
CA ASN A 1 -9.47 7.35 22.90
C ASN A 1 -9.20 6.44 21.71
N ILE A 2 -8.04 6.65 21.04
CA ILE A 2 -7.62 5.87 19.87
C ILE A 2 -6.36 5.10 20.23
N ASP A 3 -6.29 3.82 19.85
CA ASP A 3 -5.09 2.99 19.99
C ASP A 3 -4.98 2.04 18.78
N TYR A 4 -3.85 1.36 18.65
CA TYR A 4 -3.60 0.49 17.49
C TYR A 4 -2.95 -0.84 17.90
N VAL A 5 -3.06 -1.84 17.01
CA VAL A 5 -2.38 -3.13 17.14
C VAL A 5 -1.78 -3.52 15.79
N ASN A 6 -0.45 -3.64 15.75
CA ASN A 6 0.28 -4.11 14.57
C ASN A 6 1.51 -4.94 14.98
N ARG A 7 2.27 -5.46 13.99
CA ARG A 7 3.47 -6.27 14.24
C ARG A 7 4.64 -5.52 14.89
N PHE A 8 4.62 -4.18 14.87
CA PHE A 8 5.70 -3.35 15.41
C PHE A 8 5.48 -2.97 16.89
N LYS A 9 4.25 -3.11 17.38
CA LYS A 9 3.93 -2.86 18.77
C LYS A 9 4.45 -4.00 19.64
N SER A 10 5.16 -3.67 20.73
CA SER A 10 5.71 -4.68 21.63
C SER A 10 4.61 -5.55 22.26
N THR A 11 4.92 -6.78 22.65
CA THR A 11 3.97 -7.69 23.29
C THR A 11 3.35 -7.07 24.55
N LYS A 12 4.14 -6.35 25.36
CA LYS A 12 3.68 -5.66 26.56
C LYS A 12 2.64 -4.59 26.22
N GLN A 13 2.96 -3.70 25.29
CA GLN A 13 2.06 -2.64 24.83
C GLN A 13 0.77 -3.21 24.21
N THR A 14 0.88 -4.28 23.43
CA THR A 14 -0.28 -4.96 22.85
C THR A 14 -1.19 -5.51 23.93
N THR A 15 -0.62 -6.13 24.98
CA THR A 15 -1.39 -6.64 26.12
C THR A 15 -2.10 -5.52 26.87
N GLU A 16 -1.45 -4.39 27.10
CA GLU A 16 -2.04 -3.21 27.72
C GLU A 16 -3.20 -2.66 26.88
N THR A 17 -3.04 -2.57 25.56
CA THR A 17 -4.12 -2.16 24.63
C THR A 17 -5.31 -3.11 24.74
N ILE A 18 -5.09 -4.42 24.72
CA ILE A 18 -6.17 -5.42 24.84
C ILE A 18 -6.92 -5.27 26.18
N GLN A 19 -6.20 -5.03 27.27
CA GLN A 19 -6.84 -4.82 28.58
C GLN A 19 -7.70 -3.54 28.62
N LYS A 20 -7.21 -2.44 28.04
CA LYS A 20 -7.95 -1.19 27.92
C LYS A 20 -9.20 -1.37 27.06
N LEU A 21 -9.09 -2.11 25.95
CA LEU A 21 -10.19 -2.42 25.06
C LEU A 21 -11.31 -3.19 25.77
N LYS A 22 -10.96 -4.23 26.50
CA LYS A 22 -11.92 -5.02 27.31
C LYS A 22 -12.66 -4.16 28.35
N LYS A 23 -12.00 -3.15 28.89
CA LYS A 23 -12.60 -2.22 29.86
C LYS A 23 -13.45 -1.14 29.18
N GLY A 24 -13.47 -1.06 27.84
CA GLY A 24 -14.17 -0.01 27.10
C GLY A 24 -13.50 1.36 27.23
N GLN A 25 -12.20 1.40 27.39
CA GLN A 25 -11.41 2.62 27.48
C GLN A 25 -10.83 3.06 26.13
N ILE A 26 -11.06 2.28 25.06
CA ILE A 26 -10.66 2.59 23.69
C ILE A 26 -11.92 2.71 22.85
N ASP A 27 -12.10 3.85 22.20
CA ASP A 27 -13.23 4.16 21.35
C ASP A 27 -13.00 3.71 19.90
N ILE A 28 -11.74 3.83 19.41
CA ILE A 28 -11.33 3.42 18.07
C ILE A 28 -10.07 2.57 18.18
N LEU A 29 -10.15 1.33 17.69
CA LEU A 29 -9.00 0.45 17.55
C LEU A 29 -8.61 0.31 16.08
N ILE A 30 -7.38 0.67 15.74
CA ILE A 30 -6.82 0.54 14.39
C ILE A 30 -5.85 -0.66 14.38
N GLY A 31 -5.87 -1.45 13.31
CA GLY A 31 -4.90 -2.53 13.21
C GLY A 31 -4.96 -3.33 11.92
N THR A 32 -4.01 -4.21 11.78
CA THR A 32 -3.97 -5.19 10.69
C THR A 32 -4.92 -6.36 10.99
N HIS A 33 -4.89 -7.42 10.20
CA HIS A 33 -5.64 -8.66 10.49
C HIS A 33 -5.44 -9.22 11.92
N ALA A 34 -4.42 -8.76 12.64
CA ALA A 34 -4.17 -9.14 14.04
C ALA A 34 -5.32 -8.76 14.98
N ILE A 35 -6.11 -7.72 14.65
CA ILE A 35 -7.26 -7.31 15.48
C ILE A 35 -8.44 -8.29 15.40
N VAL A 36 -8.44 -9.19 14.42
CA VAL A 36 -9.48 -10.23 14.26
C VAL A 36 -9.09 -11.52 15.01
N SER A 37 -8.05 -11.50 15.84
CA SER A 37 -7.63 -12.67 16.63
C SER A 37 -8.54 -12.89 17.84
N ASP A 38 -8.65 -14.15 18.29
CA ASP A 38 -9.48 -14.53 19.44
C ASP A 38 -9.02 -13.89 20.76
N ARG A 39 -7.82 -13.32 20.80
CA ARG A 39 -7.28 -12.59 21.95
C ARG A 39 -7.92 -11.21 22.13
N ILE A 40 -8.48 -10.67 21.07
CA ILE A 40 -9.07 -9.33 21.05
C ILE A 40 -10.59 -9.49 21.30
N GLN A 41 -11.04 -8.93 22.39
CA GLN A 41 -12.44 -8.94 22.78
C GLN A 41 -12.90 -7.49 22.96
N PHE A 42 -13.83 -7.10 22.12
CA PHE A 42 -14.49 -5.79 22.22
C PHE A 42 -15.56 -5.85 23.29
N LYS A 43 -15.67 -4.78 24.07
CA LYS A 43 -16.75 -4.67 25.06
C LYS A 43 -18.10 -4.46 24.39
N ASP A 44 -18.12 -3.56 23.41
CA ASP A 44 -19.30 -3.20 22.64
C ASP A 44 -18.83 -2.64 21.29
N LEU A 45 -18.86 -3.48 20.25
CA LEU A 45 -18.42 -3.12 18.91
C LEU A 45 -19.63 -2.74 18.07
N GLY A 46 -19.79 -1.45 17.75
CA GLY A 46 -20.90 -0.95 16.93
C GLY A 46 -20.57 -0.87 15.44
N LEU A 47 -19.32 -0.54 15.08
CA LEU A 47 -18.91 -0.37 13.67
C LEU A 47 -17.57 -1.03 13.40
N MET A 48 -17.50 -1.76 12.30
CA MET A 48 -16.27 -2.35 11.78
C MET A 48 -15.99 -1.80 10.38
N ILE A 49 -14.81 -1.21 10.19
CA ILE A 49 -14.36 -0.71 8.89
C ILE A 49 -13.24 -1.62 8.39
N ILE A 50 -13.38 -2.13 7.18
CA ILE A 50 -12.43 -3.06 6.55
C ILE A 50 -11.95 -2.45 5.25
N ASP A 51 -10.65 -2.22 5.15
CA ASP A 51 -10.01 -1.79 3.91
C ASP A 51 -9.38 -2.98 3.20
N GLU A 52 -9.56 -3.04 1.86
CA GLU A 52 -8.97 -4.06 0.99
C GLU A 52 -9.20 -5.52 1.46
N GLU A 53 -10.44 -5.85 1.79
CA GLU A 53 -10.84 -7.18 2.31
C GLU A 53 -10.35 -8.35 1.45
N GLN A 54 -10.21 -8.15 0.13
CA GLN A 54 -9.75 -9.18 -0.80
C GLN A 54 -8.34 -9.71 -0.47
N LYS A 55 -7.52 -8.90 0.21
CA LYS A 55 -6.16 -9.27 0.63
C LYS A 55 -6.14 -10.21 1.85
N PHE A 56 -7.24 -10.37 2.55
CA PHE A 56 -7.29 -11.24 3.72
C PHE A 56 -7.40 -12.70 3.33
N GLY A 57 -6.67 -13.55 4.06
CA GLY A 57 -6.78 -15.01 3.94
C GLY A 57 -8.14 -15.54 4.40
N VAL A 58 -8.44 -16.78 4.00
CA VAL A 58 -9.75 -17.44 4.25
C VAL A 58 -10.12 -17.44 5.74
N SER A 59 -9.19 -17.79 6.62
CA SER A 59 -9.45 -17.86 8.07
C SER A 59 -9.86 -16.51 8.68
N VAL A 60 -9.27 -15.41 8.21
CA VAL A 60 -9.63 -14.04 8.64
C VAL A 60 -11.01 -13.68 8.11
N LYS A 61 -11.29 -13.99 6.84
CA LYS A 61 -12.61 -13.75 6.22
C LYS A 61 -13.75 -14.48 6.95
N ASP A 62 -13.51 -15.71 7.39
CA ASP A 62 -14.53 -16.48 8.13
C ASP A 62 -14.82 -15.87 9.51
N LYS A 63 -13.79 -15.41 10.23
CA LYS A 63 -13.97 -14.67 11.48
C LYS A 63 -14.71 -13.34 11.28
N LEU A 64 -14.37 -12.61 10.22
CA LEU A 64 -15.07 -11.37 9.87
C LEU A 64 -16.55 -11.62 9.55
N LYS A 65 -16.90 -12.73 8.90
CA LYS A 65 -18.30 -13.12 8.65
C LYS A 65 -19.08 -13.28 9.96
N THR A 66 -18.49 -13.90 10.97
CA THR A 66 -19.12 -14.07 12.26
C THR A 66 -19.38 -12.73 12.95
N LEU A 67 -18.42 -11.81 12.91
CA LEU A 67 -18.59 -10.46 13.50
C LEU A 67 -19.66 -9.65 12.76
N ARG A 68 -19.79 -9.80 11.45
CA ARG A 68 -20.78 -9.09 10.61
C ARG A 68 -22.23 -9.41 10.94
N THR A 69 -22.50 -10.48 11.62
CA THR A 69 -23.90 -10.82 12.00
C THR A 69 -24.47 -9.90 13.07
N THR A 70 -23.61 -9.22 13.83
CA THR A 70 -23.99 -8.41 14.99
C THR A 70 -23.44 -6.98 14.96
N VAL A 71 -22.62 -6.64 13.97
CA VAL A 71 -21.88 -5.36 13.89
C VAL A 71 -22.08 -4.73 12.52
N ASP A 72 -22.40 -3.45 12.48
CA ASP A 72 -22.41 -2.70 11.22
C ASP A 72 -21.04 -2.71 10.57
N THR A 73 -21.00 -3.00 9.25
CA THR A 73 -19.73 -3.19 8.57
C THR A 73 -19.65 -2.34 7.31
N LEU A 74 -18.61 -1.52 7.24
CA LEU A 74 -18.22 -0.78 6.04
C LEU A 74 -16.98 -1.45 5.42
N THR A 75 -17.07 -1.89 4.18
CA THR A 75 -15.95 -2.43 3.42
C THR A 75 -15.55 -1.45 2.33
N LEU A 76 -14.26 -1.11 2.28
CA LEU A 76 -13.68 -0.22 1.29
C LEU A 76 -12.76 -1.01 0.36
N THR A 77 -12.69 -0.62 -0.91
CA THR A 77 -11.70 -1.14 -1.85
C THR A 77 -11.44 -0.13 -2.96
N ALA A 78 -10.17 0.03 -3.33
CA ALA A 78 -9.76 0.80 -4.50
C ALA A 78 -9.67 -0.08 -5.76
N THR A 79 -9.72 -1.40 -5.62
CA THR A 79 -9.63 -2.33 -6.75
C THR A 79 -10.94 -2.31 -7.54
N PRO A 80 -10.88 -2.15 -8.87
CA PRO A 80 -12.08 -2.22 -9.70
C PRO A 80 -12.81 -3.54 -9.53
N ILE A 81 -14.08 -3.49 -9.15
CA ILE A 81 -14.92 -4.68 -9.06
C ILE A 81 -15.58 -4.91 -10.43
N PRO A 82 -15.37 -6.07 -11.07
CA PRO A 82 -16.03 -6.38 -12.34
C PRO A 82 -17.56 -6.20 -12.24
N ARG A 83 -18.20 -5.67 -13.29
CA ARG A 83 -19.65 -5.41 -13.30
C ARG A 83 -20.49 -6.61 -12.89
N THR A 84 -20.11 -7.81 -13.33
CA THR A 84 -20.79 -9.06 -12.95
C THR A 84 -20.75 -9.33 -11.45
N LEU A 85 -19.61 -9.01 -10.80
CA LEU A 85 -19.48 -9.15 -9.36
C LEU A 85 -20.23 -8.02 -8.61
N GLN A 86 -20.30 -6.82 -9.20
CA GLN A 86 -21.13 -5.73 -8.66
C GLN A 86 -22.59 -6.14 -8.57
N PHE A 87 -23.16 -6.72 -9.64
CA PHE A 87 -24.55 -7.20 -9.64
C PHE A 87 -24.79 -8.30 -8.58
N SER A 88 -23.85 -9.23 -8.40
CA SER A 88 -23.95 -10.25 -7.37
C SER A 88 -23.87 -9.69 -5.95
N LEU A 89 -23.14 -8.60 -5.74
CA LEU A 89 -23.01 -7.95 -4.44
C LEU A 89 -24.21 -7.06 -4.13
N MET A 90 -24.82 -6.41 -5.11
CA MET A 90 -26.01 -5.54 -4.94
C MET A 90 -27.23 -6.27 -4.36
N GLY A 91 -27.33 -7.60 -4.57
CA GLY A 91 -28.38 -8.42 -3.96
C GLY A 91 -28.14 -8.80 -2.51
N ALA A 92 -26.90 -8.64 -2.02
CA ALA A 92 -26.51 -9.10 -0.70
C ALA A 92 -26.03 -7.95 0.24
N ARG A 93 -25.69 -6.80 -0.32
CA ARG A 93 -25.16 -5.63 0.43
C ARG A 93 -25.46 -4.34 -0.33
N ASP A 94 -25.62 -3.26 0.40
CA ASP A 94 -25.64 -1.92 -0.17
C ASP A 94 -24.25 -1.60 -0.78
N LEU A 95 -24.24 -1.08 -2.01
CA LEU A 95 -23.03 -0.73 -2.71
C LEU A 95 -23.04 0.74 -3.10
N SER A 96 -22.02 1.48 -2.69
CA SER A 96 -21.78 2.85 -3.13
C SER A 96 -20.51 2.90 -3.97
N ILE A 97 -20.59 3.57 -5.12
CA ILE A 97 -19.47 3.74 -6.04
C ILE A 97 -19.11 5.21 -6.12
N ILE A 98 -17.86 5.54 -5.78
CA ILE A 98 -17.33 6.90 -5.92
C ILE A 98 -16.72 7.03 -7.32
N ASN A 99 -17.48 7.64 -8.24
CA ASN A 99 -17.08 7.80 -9.64
C ASN A 99 -16.43 9.16 -9.94
N THR A 100 -16.61 10.14 -9.06
CA THR A 100 -16.08 11.48 -9.27
C THR A 100 -14.61 11.51 -8.84
N PRO A 101 -13.67 11.72 -9.77
CA PRO A 101 -12.28 11.88 -9.41
C PRO A 101 -12.06 13.18 -8.64
N PRO A 102 -11.00 13.27 -7.82
CA PRO A 102 -10.60 14.54 -7.22
C PRO A 102 -10.41 15.63 -8.28
N PRO A 103 -10.72 16.89 -7.97
CA PRO A 103 -10.43 18.00 -8.88
C PRO A 103 -8.92 18.03 -9.18
N ASN A 104 -8.58 18.34 -10.43
CA ASN A 104 -7.20 18.43 -10.93
C ASN A 104 -6.42 17.11 -11.01
N ARG A 105 -7.10 15.96 -10.98
CA ARG A 105 -6.43 14.67 -11.23
C ARG A 105 -5.90 14.64 -12.66
N GLN A 106 -4.59 14.51 -12.82
CA GLN A 106 -3.95 14.29 -14.11
C GLN A 106 -3.99 12.79 -14.47
N PRO A 107 -4.26 12.45 -15.75
CA PRO A 107 -4.18 11.06 -16.18
C PRO A 107 -2.72 10.57 -16.11
N VAL A 108 -2.53 9.31 -15.66
CA VAL A 108 -1.21 8.67 -15.74
C VAL A 108 -0.96 8.23 -17.17
N LEU A 109 0.15 8.67 -17.73
CA LEU A 109 0.65 8.14 -18.98
C LEU A 109 1.26 6.76 -18.71
N THR A 110 0.70 5.72 -19.32
CA THR A 110 1.14 4.35 -19.12
C THR A 110 1.71 3.81 -20.44
N GLU A 111 2.93 3.28 -20.39
CA GLU A 111 3.60 2.66 -21.52
C GLU A 111 3.97 1.20 -21.19
N ILE A 112 3.86 0.32 -22.18
CA ILE A 112 4.31 -1.07 -22.07
C ILE A 112 5.51 -1.21 -23.00
N LEU A 113 6.65 -1.50 -22.39
CA LEU A 113 7.93 -1.54 -23.08
C LEU A 113 8.65 -2.86 -22.81
N THR A 114 9.50 -3.28 -23.75
CA THR A 114 10.46 -4.34 -23.49
C THR A 114 11.60 -3.77 -22.64
N PHE A 115 12.09 -4.56 -21.68
CA PHE A 115 13.19 -4.14 -20.82
C PHE A 115 14.40 -3.69 -21.64
N ASN A 116 14.87 -2.47 -21.39
CA ASN A 116 16.02 -1.86 -22.04
C ASN A 116 16.75 -0.96 -21.03
N GLU A 117 18.06 -1.20 -20.86
CA GLU A 117 18.89 -0.43 -19.93
C GLU A 117 18.99 1.05 -20.31
N GLU A 118 19.00 1.37 -21.60
CA GLU A 118 19.08 2.74 -22.11
C GLU A 118 17.81 3.52 -21.76
N MET A 119 16.64 2.95 -22.02
CA MET A 119 15.36 3.52 -21.66
C MET A 119 15.24 3.71 -20.16
N LEU A 120 15.67 2.71 -19.37
CA LEU A 120 15.66 2.78 -17.90
C LEU A 120 16.52 3.94 -17.39
N ARG A 121 17.75 4.08 -17.94
CA ARG A 121 18.66 5.19 -17.64
C ARG A 121 18.00 6.54 -17.95
N ASP A 122 17.44 6.67 -19.13
CA ASP A 122 16.88 7.93 -19.62
C ASP A 122 15.65 8.33 -18.81
N THR A 123 14.78 7.38 -18.49
CA THR A 123 13.59 7.60 -17.64
C THR A 123 13.98 8.06 -16.24
N ILE A 124 14.93 7.35 -15.59
CA ILE A 124 15.38 7.72 -14.23
C ILE A 124 16.09 9.08 -14.27
N SER A 125 16.98 9.29 -15.24
CA SER A 125 17.72 10.55 -15.34
C SER A 125 16.80 11.74 -15.60
N TYR A 126 15.80 11.58 -16.44
CA TYR A 126 14.78 12.59 -16.70
C TYR A 126 14.02 12.96 -15.42
N GLU A 127 13.51 11.95 -14.68
CA GLU A 127 12.74 12.19 -13.47
C GLU A 127 13.58 12.90 -12.38
N VAL A 128 14.79 12.40 -12.15
CA VAL A 128 15.71 12.97 -11.15
C VAL A 128 16.16 14.39 -11.53
N SER A 129 16.38 14.66 -12.82
CA SER A 129 16.79 15.99 -13.30
C SER A 129 15.76 17.08 -13.02
N ARG A 130 14.48 16.73 -12.98
CA ARG A 130 13.39 17.66 -12.64
C ARG A 130 13.05 17.69 -11.15
N GLY A 131 13.85 17.01 -10.31
CA GLY A 131 13.66 16.95 -8.86
C GLY A 131 12.59 15.94 -8.40
N GLY A 132 12.08 15.09 -9.29
CA GLY A 132 11.15 14.02 -8.97
C GLY A 132 11.88 12.75 -8.49
N GLN A 133 11.09 11.79 -8.03
CA GLN A 133 11.56 10.49 -7.56
C GLN A 133 10.94 9.34 -8.35
N VAL A 134 11.66 8.23 -8.42
CA VAL A 134 11.22 7.03 -9.13
C VAL A 134 10.91 5.90 -8.16
N PHE A 135 9.75 5.29 -8.34
CA PHE A 135 9.36 4.09 -7.65
C PHE A 135 9.57 2.88 -8.57
N PHE A 136 10.51 2.00 -8.21
CA PHE A 136 10.80 0.81 -8.99
C PHE A 136 10.22 -0.43 -8.31
N VAL A 137 9.18 -1.00 -8.89
CA VAL A 137 8.50 -2.19 -8.37
C VAL A 137 9.12 -3.45 -8.97
N ASN A 138 9.60 -4.35 -8.12
CA ASN A 138 10.19 -5.62 -8.53
C ASN A 138 9.61 -6.79 -7.73
N ASN A 139 9.01 -7.76 -8.40
CA ASN A 139 8.29 -8.86 -7.74
C ASN A 139 9.21 -9.88 -7.00
N ARG A 140 10.53 -9.84 -7.23
CA ARG A 140 11.46 -10.82 -6.68
C ARG A 140 12.48 -10.17 -5.75
N ILE A 141 12.57 -10.69 -4.52
CA ILE A 141 13.58 -10.22 -3.56
C ILE A 141 14.99 -10.65 -4.00
N ALA A 142 15.13 -11.84 -4.61
CA ALA A 142 16.41 -12.46 -4.89
C ALA A 142 17.34 -11.58 -5.77
N ASN A 143 16.78 -10.86 -6.75
CA ASN A 143 17.57 -10.02 -7.68
C ASN A 143 17.49 -8.52 -7.35
N ILE A 144 16.91 -8.12 -6.24
CA ILE A 144 16.71 -6.68 -5.92
C ILE A 144 18.03 -5.93 -5.76
N LYS A 145 19.05 -6.60 -5.23
CA LYS A 145 20.41 -6.03 -5.09
C LYS A 145 21.12 -5.88 -6.44
N GLU A 146 20.90 -6.81 -7.35
CA GLU A 146 21.45 -6.75 -8.72
C GLU A 146 20.84 -5.58 -9.47
N ILE A 147 19.52 -5.40 -9.36
CA ILE A 147 18.81 -4.25 -9.96
C ILE A 147 19.31 -2.94 -9.36
N ALA A 148 19.51 -2.86 -8.05
CA ALA A 148 20.05 -1.68 -7.40
C ALA A 148 21.47 -1.34 -7.93
N GLY A 149 22.34 -2.33 -8.04
CA GLY A 149 23.67 -2.18 -8.60
C GLY A 149 23.64 -1.78 -10.09
N MET A 150 22.73 -2.33 -10.86
CA MET A 150 22.51 -1.95 -12.25
C MET A 150 22.08 -0.49 -12.38
N ILE A 151 21.10 -0.04 -11.62
CA ILE A 151 20.63 1.36 -11.67
C ILE A 151 21.75 2.32 -11.26
N GLN A 152 22.52 2.01 -10.22
CA GLN A 152 23.65 2.83 -9.80
C GLN A 152 24.75 2.92 -10.87
N ARG A 153 24.97 1.83 -11.63
CA ARG A 153 25.92 1.81 -12.75
C ARG A 153 25.41 2.64 -13.94
N LEU A 154 24.11 2.53 -14.26
CA LEU A 154 23.48 3.24 -15.37
C LEU A 154 23.33 4.74 -15.10
N CYS A 155 23.06 5.11 -13.86
CA CYS A 155 22.80 6.48 -13.40
C CYS A 155 23.77 6.85 -12.28
N PRO A 156 25.05 7.16 -12.56
CA PRO A 156 26.02 7.55 -11.55
C PRO A 156 25.54 8.82 -10.81
N GLY A 157 25.53 8.76 -9.49
CA GLY A 157 25.05 9.88 -8.64
C GLY A 157 23.61 9.77 -8.17
N VAL A 158 22.81 8.87 -8.74
CA VAL A 158 21.46 8.59 -8.27
C VAL A 158 21.51 7.76 -6.97
N LYS A 159 20.79 8.21 -5.95
CA LYS A 159 20.71 7.54 -4.65
C LYS A 159 19.60 6.51 -4.67
N VAL A 160 19.96 5.25 -4.50
CA VAL A 160 19.04 4.12 -4.57
C VAL A 160 18.76 3.55 -3.19
N GLY A 161 17.50 3.55 -2.78
CA GLY A 161 17.00 2.84 -1.60
C GLY A 161 16.36 1.50 -1.98
N VAL A 162 16.30 0.58 -1.01
CA VAL A 162 15.67 -0.74 -1.19
C VAL A 162 14.69 -1.01 -0.07
N GLY A 163 13.50 -1.56 -0.40
CA GLY A 163 12.47 -1.96 0.56
C GLY A 163 11.84 -3.30 0.20
N HIS A 164 11.90 -4.29 1.11
CA HIS A 164 11.21 -5.58 0.91
C HIS A 164 10.83 -6.23 2.24
N GLY A 165 9.82 -7.13 2.25
CA GLY A 165 9.20 -7.66 3.46
C GLY A 165 10.04 -8.60 4.31
N GLN A 166 11.18 -9.05 3.81
CA GLN A 166 12.13 -9.83 4.61
C GLN A 166 13.10 -8.94 5.41
N MET A 167 13.04 -7.60 5.20
CA MET A 167 13.83 -6.67 6.00
C MET A 167 13.26 -6.56 7.41
N ASP A 168 14.13 -6.21 8.36
CA ASP A 168 13.68 -5.79 9.68
C ASP A 168 12.71 -4.60 9.54
N GLY A 169 11.62 -4.63 10.31
CA GLY A 169 10.57 -3.65 10.17
C GLY A 169 11.02 -2.20 10.40
N LYS A 170 11.95 -1.98 11.32
CA LYS A 170 12.48 -0.63 11.60
C LYS A 170 13.38 -0.14 10.47
N VAL A 171 14.12 -1.05 9.83
CA VAL A 171 14.96 -0.72 8.67
C VAL A 171 14.09 -0.38 7.47
N LEU A 172 13.03 -1.16 7.23
CA LEU A 172 12.07 -0.89 6.17
C LEU A 172 11.39 0.47 6.37
N GLU A 173 10.89 0.73 7.57
CA GLU A 173 10.26 2.01 7.93
C GLU A 173 11.23 3.18 7.72
N ARG A 174 12.48 3.06 8.16
CA ARG A 174 13.50 4.08 7.93
C ARG A 174 13.73 4.33 6.43
N ASN A 175 13.92 3.28 5.64
CA ASN A 175 14.15 3.43 4.20
C ASN A 175 12.96 4.10 3.50
N MET A 176 11.74 3.81 3.94
CA MET A 176 10.54 4.47 3.46
C MET A 176 10.51 5.94 3.82
N MET A 177 10.79 6.28 5.08
CA MET A 177 10.86 7.68 5.52
C MET A 177 11.97 8.44 4.79
N ASP A 178 13.14 7.84 4.65
CA ASP A 178 14.26 8.43 3.90
C ASP A 178 13.91 8.68 2.43
N PHE A 179 13.07 7.84 1.82
CA PHE A 179 12.54 8.07 0.47
C PHE A 179 11.53 9.22 0.45
N ILE A 180 10.58 9.26 1.36
CA ILE A 180 9.59 10.35 1.48
C ILE A 180 10.29 11.70 1.71
N GLU A 181 11.35 11.71 2.50
CA GLU A 181 12.16 12.92 2.77
C GLU A 181 13.12 13.30 1.61
N GLY A 182 13.09 12.56 0.50
CA GLY A 182 13.92 12.86 -0.68
C GLY A 182 15.40 12.49 -0.53
N LYS A 183 15.78 11.64 0.45
CA LYS A 183 17.15 11.16 0.61
C LYS A 183 17.54 10.10 -0.42
N TYR A 184 16.56 9.45 -1.04
CA TYR A 184 16.70 8.54 -2.17
C TYR A 184 15.96 9.09 -3.38
N ASP A 185 16.59 8.99 -4.54
CA ASP A 185 16.00 9.38 -5.82
C ASP A 185 15.18 8.23 -6.42
N VAL A 186 15.62 7.00 -6.18
CA VAL A 186 14.95 5.76 -6.62
C VAL A 186 14.72 4.86 -5.41
N LEU A 187 13.51 4.38 -5.22
CA LEU A 187 13.21 3.31 -4.27
C LEU A 187 12.83 2.04 -5.02
N ILE A 188 13.64 1.00 -4.86
CA ILE A 188 13.33 -0.33 -5.40
C ILE A 188 12.61 -1.12 -4.31
N ALA A 189 11.40 -1.56 -4.61
CA ALA A 189 10.61 -2.28 -3.63
C ALA A 189 9.85 -3.46 -4.22
N THR A 190 9.56 -4.43 -3.38
CA THR A 190 8.58 -5.46 -3.70
C THR A 190 7.16 -4.91 -3.45
N THR A 191 6.13 -5.68 -3.80
CA THR A 191 4.70 -5.34 -3.62
C THR A 191 4.27 -4.99 -2.19
N ILE A 192 5.20 -4.96 -1.24
CA ILE A 192 4.94 -4.65 0.18
C ILE A 192 4.58 -3.19 0.41
N ILE A 193 4.91 -2.31 -0.52
CA ILE A 193 4.46 -0.93 -0.46
C ILE A 193 3.02 -0.93 -1.00
N GLU A 194 2.19 -1.53 -0.19
CA GLU A 194 0.77 -1.62 -0.42
C GLU A 194 0.08 -0.42 0.23
N SER A 195 -0.90 0.11 -0.47
CA SER A 195 -1.93 1.10 -0.10
C SER A 195 -1.70 1.97 1.15
N GLY A 196 -1.83 3.27 0.97
CA GLY A 196 -1.92 4.24 2.05
C GLY A 196 -0.69 5.11 2.30
N ILE A 197 0.40 4.94 1.53
CA ILE A 197 1.54 5.86 1.61
C ILE A 197 1.45 6.85 0.45
N ASP A 198 1.21 8.09 0.77
CA ASP A 198 1.29 9.18 -0.21
C ASP A 198 2.76 9.61 -0.38
N ILE A 199 3.31 9.36 -1.56
CA ILE A 199 4.67 9.79 -1.91
C ILE A 199 4.54 10.85 -3.00
N SER A 200 4.29 12.05 -2.55
CA SER A 200 3.95 13.18 -3.42
C SER A 200 5.00 13.53 -4.49
N ASN A 201 6.23 13.07 -4.35
CA ASN A 201 7.31 13.36 -5.29
C ASN A 201 7.68 12.18 -6.20
N ALA A 202 7.09 11.00 -6.01
CA ALA A 202 7.31 9.83 -6.86
C ALA A 202 6.36 9.88 -8.08
N ASN A 203 6.75 10.65 -9.10
CA ASN A 203 5.93 10.87 -10.29
C ASN A 203 6.12 9.80 -11.37
N THR A 204 7.13 8.96 -11.25
CA THR A 204 7.40 7.86 -12.17
C THR A 204 7.40 6.53 -11.44
N ILE A 205 6.61 5.58 -11.96
CA ILE A 205 6.59 4.19 -11.47
C ILE A 205 7.07 3.28 -12.59
N ILE A 206 8.09 2.48 -12.31
CA ILE A 206 8.60 1.45 -13.21
C ILE A 206 8.23 0.08 -12.61
N ILE A 207 7.52 -0.74 -13.36
CA ILE A 207 7.12 -2.08 -12.92
C ILE A 207 7.89 -3.11 -13.73
N ASN A 208 8.86 -3.74 -13.10
CA ASN A 208 9.66 -4.78 -13.72
C ASN A 208 8.89 -6.11 -13.77
N ASP A 209 9.01 -6.83 -14.90
CA ASP A 209 8.29 -8.09 -15.11
C ASP A 209 6.77 -7.97 -14.86
N ALA A 210 6.13 -6.94 -15.44
CA ALA A 210 4.71 -6.62 -15.21
C ALA A 210 3.76 -7.79 -15.47
N GLN A 211 4.15 -8.77 -16.31
CA GLN A 211 3.38 -10.00 -16.59
C GLN A 211 3.22 -10.91 -15.35
N ASN A 212 4.05 -10.73 -14.33
CA ASN A 212 3.98 -11.49 -13.08
C ASN A 212 3.06 -10.87 -12.03
N PHE A 213 2.41 -9.76 -12.35
CA PHE A 213 1.47 -9.06 -11.47
C PHE A 213 0.02 -9.31 -11.92
N GLY A 214 -0.87 -9.45 -10.97
CA GLY A 214 -2.31 -9.42 -11.24
C GLY A 214 -2.78 -8.01 -11.63
N LEU A 215 -3.90 -7.92 -12.34
CA LEU A 215 -4.47 -6.63 -12.74
C LEU A 215 -4.74 -5.72 -11.53
N SER A 216 -5.23 -6.28 -10.44
CA SER A 216 -5.43 -5.58 -9.17
C SER A 216 -4.13 -5.02 -8.61
N ASP A 217 -3.04 -5.78 -8.70
CA ASP A 217 -1.72 -5.37 -8.22
C ASP A 217 -1.14 -4.24 -9.07
N LEU A 218 -1.46 -4.21 -10.37
CA LEU A 218 -1.05 -3.14 -11.28
C LEU A 218 -1.86 -1.85 -11.08
N HIS A 219 -3.14 -1.95 -10.72
CA HIS A 219 -3.96 -0.78 -10.42
C HIS A 219 -3.55 -0.07 -9.13
N GLN A 220 -3.01 -0.79 -8.19
CA GLN A 220 -2.70 -0.28 -6.86
C GLN A 220 -1.56 0.75 -6.86
N PRO A 221 -0.39 0.52 -7.47
CA PRO A 221 0.68 1.52 -7.56
C PRO A 221 0.24 2.80 -8.27
N VAL A 222 -0.65 2.70 -9.25
CA VAL A 222 -1.19 3.84 -9.98
C VAL A 222 -1.97 4.80 -9.07
N SER A 223 -2.54 4.34 -7.96
CA SER A 223 -3.23 5.20 -7.01
C SER A 223 -2.31 6.18 -6.28
N TYR A 224 -1.03 5.86 -6.15
CA TYR A 224 -0.05 6.73 -5.45
C TYR A 224 0.36 7.96 -6.25
N THR A 225 0.40 7.86 -7.57
CA THR A 225 0.82 8.95 -8.46
C THR A 225 -0.27 9.99 -8.71
N HIS A 226 -1.49 9.74 -8.24
CA HIS A 226 -2.63 10.60 -8.53
C HIS A 226 -2.93 11.68 -7.49
N LEU A 227 -2.28 11.64 -6.35
CA LEU A 227 -2.56 12.57 -5.25
C LEU A 227 -1.70 13.84 -5.30
N THR A 228 -0.74 13.94 -6.21
CA THR A 228 0.12 15.10 -6.30
C THR A 228 -0.25 16.03 -7.45
N LEU A 229 -0.70 17.19 -7.09
CA LEU A 229 -0.72 18.36 -7.97
C LEU A 229 0.72 18.78 -8.23
N PRO A 230 1.16 18.90 -9.50
CA PRO A 230 2.33 19.71 -9.77
C PRO A 230 1.98 21.15 -9.41
N THR A 231 2.52 21.65 -8.32
CA THR A 231 2.57 23.10 -8.10
C THR A 231 3.48 23.67 -9.18
N MET A 232 2.89 24.05 -10.29
CA MET A 232 3.58 24.93 -11.22
C MET A 232 3.76 26.28 -10.51
N ARG A 233 4.98 26.61 -10.23
CA ARG A 233 5.46 27.97 -10.05
C ARG A 233 6.15 28.43 -11.32
#